data_fe29e9547573c2a43d288b613dc6bf9b
#
_entry.id   fe29e9547573c2a43d288b613dc6bf9b
#
_cell.length_a   1.000
_cell.length_b   1.000
_cell.length_c   1.000
_cell.angle_alpha   90.00
_cell.angle_beta   90.00
_cell.angle_gamma   90.00
#
_symmetry.space_group_name_H-M   'P 1'
#
loop_
_entity.id
_entity.type
_entity.pdbx_description
1 polymer ?
#
loop_
_entity_poly.entity_id
_entity_poly.type
_entity_poly.pdbx_seq_one_letter_code
_entity_poly.pdbx_strand_id
1 'polypeptide(L)'
;MLKRFYRRAAIAVGTTVAIGFALASGDGFAGWQPSSAIAQAIVRSEGVWRTVYEQIPDFPRENQYISKETGKVAPENTLVSRLIRYHLYVKGRPPIYRLDWKITLAEYLGLTGALETSDYPGANKLKKNPAEGDIAAIRQLNRAQRDALVQALVNGFSPQPARSPLPK
;
A
#
# COMPACT_ATOMS: atom_id res chain seq x y z
N MET A 1 53.41 -34.35 -21.08
CA MET A 1 53.47 -35.64 -20.35
C MET A 1 52.10 -35.91 -19.73
N LEU A 2 51.59 -37.02 -20.13
CA LEU A 2 50.65 -38.05 -19.63
C LEU A 2 49.27 -37.51 -19.10
N LYS A 3 48.22 -37.62 -19.87
CA LYS A 3 47.24 -38.71 -20.11
C LYS A 3 46.96 -39.56 -18.88
N ARG A 4 45.65 -39.50 -18.37
CA ARG A 4 44.92 -40.74 -18.12
C ARG A 4 43.39 -40.48 -18.10
N PHE A 5 42.77 -41.11 -19.08
CA PHE A 5 41.34 -41.45 -19.16
C PHE A 5 40.97 -42.48 -18.09
N TYR A 6 39.78 -42.35 -17.50
CA TYR A 6 39.00 -43.50 -17.05
C TYR A 6 37.53 -43.32 -17.40
N ARG A 7 37.07 -44.20 -18.28
CA ARG A 7 35.67 -44.52 -18.61
C ARG A 7 35.15 -45.60 -17.68
N ARG A 8 33.84 -45.77 -17.65
CA ARG A 8 32.96 -46.88 -17.18
C ARG A 8 32.30 -46.60 -15.83
N ALA A 9 31.02 -46.97 -15.55
CA ALA A 9 29.99 -47.69 -16.29
C ALA A 9 28.64 -47.37 -15.66
N ALA A 10 27.59 -47.47 -16.47
CA ALA A 10 26.20 -47.41 -16.05
C ALA A 10 25.81 -48.65 -15.23
N ILE A 11 25.02 -48.46 -14.18
CA ILE A 11 24.11 -49.49 -13.66
C ILE A 11 22.77 -48.80 -13.33
N ALA A 12 21.76 -49.17 -14.13
CA ALA A 12 20.37 -48.90 -13.85
C ALA A 12 19.85 -49.94 -12.85
N VAL A 13 19.33 -49.50 -11.76
CA VAL A 13 18.43 -50.32 -10.91
C VAL A 13 17.16 -49.56 -10.67
N GLY A 14 16.14 -50.01 -11.38
CA GLY A 14 14.76 -49.56 -11.11
C GLY A 14 14.26 -50.13 -9.82
N THR A 15 13.74 -49.25 -8.98
CA THR A 15 12.88 -49.69 -7.86
C THR A 15 11.67 -48.77 -7.89
N THR A 16 10.60 -49.26 -8.46
CA THR A 16 9.26 -48.72 -8.39
C THR A 16 8.77 -48.88 -6.98
N VAL A 17 8.78 -47.80 -6.17
CA VAL A 17 8.05 -47.75 -4.92
C VAL A 17 6.73 -47.06 -5.20
N ALA A 18 5.69 -47.83 -5.33
CA ALA A 18 4.30 -47.33 -5.29
C ALA A 18 4.00 -46.91 -3.84
N ILE A 19 4.09 -45.59 -3.58
CA ILE A 19 3.58 -45.02 -2.33
C ILE A 19 2.11 -44.72 -2.57
N GLY A 20 1.26 -45.55 -1.96
CA GLY A 20 -0.16 -45.36 -1.87
C GLY A 20 -0.45 -44.02 -1.17
N PHE A 21 -1.09 -43.09 -1.87
CA PHE A 21 -1.63 -41.86 -1.30
C PHE A 21 -2.90 -42.24 -0.53
N ALA A 22 -2.75 -42.45 0.77
CA ALA A 22 -3.90 -42.49 1.68
C ALA A 22 -4.52 -41.11 1.71
N LEU A 23 -5.76 -40.99 1.23
CA LEU A 23 -6.63 -39.83 1.45
C LEU A 23 -6.93 -39.74 2.95
N ALA A 24 -6.06 -39.10 3.70
CA ALA A 24 -6.40 -38.59 5.02
C ALA A 24 -7.16 -37.29 4.82
N SER A 25 -8.46 -37.32 4.94
CA SER A 25 -9.31 -36.17 5.25
C SER A 25 -8.82 -35.59 6.57
N GLY A 26 -8.04 -34.55 6.51
CA GLY A 26 -7.48 -33.85 7.66
C GLY A 26 -7.76 -32.37 7.52
N ASP A 27 -8.69 -31.90 8.32
CA ASP A 27 -9.08 -30.51 8.55
C ASP A 27 -7.88 -29.56 8.72
N GLY A 28 -8.00 -28.37 8.10
CA GLY A 28 -7.43 -27.17 8.69
C GLY A 28 -6.07 -26.72 8.22
N PHE A 29 -5.85 -26.48 6.92
CA PHE A 29 -5.08 -25.32 6.52
C PHE A 29 -6.08 -24.22 6.19
N ALA A 30 -6.50 -23.49 7.21
CA ALA A 30 -7.10 -22.19 7.04
C ALA A 30 -6.02 -21.29 6.39
N GLY A 31 -5.96 -21.33 5.05
CA GLY A 31 -5.13 -20.46 4.28
C GLY A 31 -5.45 -19.03 4.71
N TRP A 32 -4.43 -18.29 5.06
CA TRP A 32 -4.50 -16.86 5.32
C TRP A 32 -5.03 -16.19 4.05
N GLN A 33 -6.34 -16.11 3.93
CA GLN A 33 -7.02 -15.33 2.92
C GLN A 33 -6.99 -13.89 3.43
N PRO A 34 -6.31 -12.95 2.74
CA PRO A 34 -6.48 -11.56 3.08
C PRO A 34 -7.97 -11.25 3.04
N SER A 35 -8.51 -10.74 4.14
CA SER A 35 -9.93 -10.47 4.24
C SER A 35 -10.37 -9.66 3.02
N SER A 36 -11.48 -10.04 2.41
CA SER A 36 -12.06 -9.37 1.22
C SER A 36 -12.18 -7.85 1.38
N ALA A 37 -12.27 -7.37 2.61
CA ALA A 37 -12.27 -5.96 2.97
C ALA A 37 -10.96 -5.24 2.57
N ILE A 38 -9.78 -5.87 2.77
CA ILE A 38 -8.50 -5.27 2.38
C ILE A 38 -8.36 -5.26 0.87
N ALA A 39 -8.73 -6.33 0.19
CA ALA A 39 -8.69 -6.40 -1.28
C ALA A 39 -9.65 -5.38 -1.92
N GLN A 40 -10.86 -5.18 -1.37
CA GLN A 40 -11.80 -4.17 -1.84
C GLN A 40 -11.34 -2.73 -1.54
N ALA A 41 -10.65 -2.51 -0.42
CA ALA A 41 -10.06 -1.21 -0.09
C ALA A 41 -8.93 -0.83 -1.07
N ILE A 42 -8.15 -1.80 -1.51
CA ILE A 42 -7.09 -1.61 -2.51
C ILE A 42 -7.66 -1.15 -3.85
N VAL A 43 -8.72 -1.77 -4.34
CA VAL A 43 -9.37 -1.40 -5.62
C VAL A 43 -10.00 0.00 -5.56
N ARG A 44 -10.45 0.45 -4.39
CA ARG A 44 -11.04 1.79 -4.20
C ARG A 44 -10.03 2.91 -3.97
N SER A 45 -8.77 2.59 -3.66
CA SER A 45 -7.79 3.58 -3.23
C SER A 45 -7.45 4.65 -4.27
N GLU A 46 -7.57 4.34 -5.56
CA GLU A 46 -7.13 5.23 -6.64
C GLU A 46 -7.95 6.53 -6.78
N GLY A 47 -9.22 6.53 -6.35
CA GLY A 47 -10.09 7.70 -6.41
C GLY A 47 -10.25 8.45 -5.10
N VAL A 48 -9.96 7.82 -3.98
CA VAL A 48 -10.25 8.37 -2.63
C VAL A 48 -9.56 9.69 -2.36
N TRP A 49 -8.35 9.89 -2.86
CA TRP A 49 -7.64 11.16 -2.68
C TRP A 49 -8.40 12.36 -3.27
N ARG A 50 -9.16 12.17 -4.36
CA ARG A 50 -10.01 13.21 -4.96
C ARG A 50 -11.15 13.58 -4.00
N THR A 51 -11.85 12.56 -3.48
CA THR A 51 -12.92 12.74 -2.49
C THR A 51 -12.42 13.42 -1.22
N VAL A 52 -11.18 13.17 -0.79
CA VAL A 52 -10.57 13.88 0.34
C VAL A 52 -10.42 15.36 0.02
N TYR A 53 -9.89 15.73 -1.17
CA TYR A 53 -9.76 17.14 -1.55
C TYR A 53 -11.10 17.83 -1.82
N GLU A 54 -12.15 17.10 -2.15
CA GLU A 54 -13.52 17.64 -2.21
C GLU A 54 -14.03 18.02 -0.82
N GLN A 55 -13.69 17.25 0.22
CA GLN A 55 -14.09 17.50 1.60
C GLN A 55 -13.23 18.58 2.28
N ILE A 56 -11.95 18.69 1.92
CA ILE A 56 -10.98 19.64 2.47
C ILE A 56 -10.20 20.35 1.36
N PRO A 57 -10.81 21.25 0.58
CA PRO A 57 -10.22 21.83 -0.64
C PRO A 57 -8.93 22.61 -0.42
N ASP A 58 -8.77 23.24 0.75
CA ASP A 58 -7.60 24.04 1.12
C ASP A 58 -6.41 23.19 1.62
N PHE A 59 -6.54 21.86 1.60
CA PHE A 59 -5.48 20.98 2.05
C PHE A 59 -4.28 20.98 1.08
N PRO A 60 -3.01 20.99 1.55
CA PRO A 60 -1.81 21.02 0.70
C PRO A 60 -1.80 19.87 -0.29
N ARG A 61 -1.55 20.17 -1.57
CA ARG A 61 -1.50 19.14 -2.62
C ARG A 61 -0.13 18.53 -2.81
N GLU A 62 0.94 19.30 -2.65
CA GLU A 62 2.32 18.87 -2.85
C GLU A 62 2.48 18.03 -4.14
N ASN A 63 1.96 18.52 -5.26
CA ASN A 63 1.87 17.79 -6.52
C ASN A 63 2.72 18.37 -7.65
N GLN A 64 3.73 19.19 -7.34
CA GLN A 64 4.66 19.82 -8.28
C GLN A 64 5.81 18.90 -8.73
N TYR A 65 5.85 17.67 -8.25
CA TYR A 65 6.95 16.74 -8.53
C TYR A 65 6.93 16.22 -9.97
N ILE A 66 8.13 16.05 -10.55
CA ILE A 66 8.32 15.63 -11.94
C ILE A 66 8.47 14.10 -11.99
N SER A 67 7.70 13.45 -12.85
CA SER A 67 7.83 12.02 -13.15
C SER A 67 9.15 11.75 -13.87
N LYS A 68 9.86 10.69 -13.47
CA LYS A 68 11.06 10.20 -14.16
C LYS A 68 10.72 9.64 -15.55
N GLU A 69 9.56 9.02 -15.68
CA GLU A 69 9.10 8.36 -16.90
C GLU A 69 8.73 9.37 -18.00
N THR A 70 7.93 10.37 -17.63
CA THR A 70 7.39 11.31 -18.62
C THR A 70 8.17 12.61 -18.72
N GLY A 71 9.02 12.94 -17.74
CA GLY A 71 9.71 14.22 -17.61
C GLY A 71 8.80 15.40 -17.30
N LYS A 72 7.50 15.17 -17.07
CA LYS A 72 6.48 16.19 -16.82
C LYS A 72 6.03 16.13 -15.33
N VAL A 73 5.40 17.21 -14.89
CA VAL A 73 4.74 17.25 -13.58
C VAL A 73 3.69 16.13 -13.50
N ALA A 74 3.63 15.43 -12.36
CA ALA A 74 2.67 14.36 -12.08
C ALA A 74 1.53 14.90 -11.18
N PRO A 75 0.49 15.56 -11.72
CA PRO A 75 -0.50 16.31 -10.94
C PRO A 75 -1.37 15.43 -10.04
N GLU A 76 -1.53 14.16 -10.39
CA GLU A 76 -2.28 13.18 -9.58
C GLU A 76 -1.44 12.56 -8.43
N ASN A 77 -0.12 12.79 -8.46
CA ASN A 77 0.77 12.33 -7.40
C ASN A 77 0.78 13.34 -6.25
N THR A 78 -0.35 13.50 -5.60
CA THR A 78 -0.59 14.45 -4.50
C THR A 78 -0.12 13.90 -3.17
N LEU A 79 0.04 14.78 -2.16
CA LEU A 79 0.34 14.38 -0.78
C LEU A 79 -0.65 13.34 -0.27
N VAL A 80 -1.97 13.57 -0.43
CA VAL A 80 -3.00 12.62 0.03
C VAL A 80 -2.89 11.28 -0.71
N SER A 81 -2.62 11.28 -2.02
CA SER A 81 -2.46 10.03 -2.76
C SER A 81 -1.23 9.22 -2.31
N ARG A 82 -0.14 9.90 -1.91
CA ARG A 82 1.05 9.26 -1.34
C ARG A 82 0.82 8.79 0.08
N LEU A 83 0.15 9.59 0.92
CA LEU A 83 -0.24 9.22 2.28
C LEU A 83 -1.10 7.94 2.30
N ILE A 84 -2.09 7.86 1.41
CA ILE A 84 -2.94 6.67 1.26
C ILE A 84 -2.08 5.45 0.87
N ARG A 85 -1.21 5.58 -0.13
CA ARG A 85 -0.33 4.49 -0.55
C ARG A 85 0.65 4.06 0.54
N TYR A 86 1.21 5.01 1.28
CA TYR A 86 2.07 4.73 2.43
C TYR A 86 1.32 3.93 3.50
N HIS A 87 0.14 4.39 3.89
CA HIS A 87 -0.72 3.73 4.88
C HIS A 87 -1.07 2.30 4.50
N LEU A 88 -1.56 2.10 3.26
CA LEU A 88 -2.06 0.80 2.80
C LEU A 88 -0.94 -0.18 2.43
N TYR A 89 0.08 0.27 1.68
CA TYR A 89 1.03 -0.63 1.04
C TYR A 89 2.38 -0.71 1.76
N VAL A 90 2.83 0.38 2.38
CA VAL A 90 4.08 0.35 3.15
C VAL A 90 3.82 -0.13 4.57
N LYS A 91 2.75 0.37 5.21
CA LYS A 91 2.41 0.01 6.59
C LYS A 91 1.36 -1.11 6.72
N GLY A 92 0.69 -1.51 5.65
CA GLY A 92 -0.30 -2.59 5.67
C GLY A 92 -1.49 -2.33 6.60
N ARG A 93 -1.85 -1.05 6.82
CA ARG A 93 -2.90 -0.68 7.78
C ARG A 93 -4.27 -0.61 7.12
N PRO A 94 -5.32 -1.07 7.80
CA PRO A 94 -6.70 -0.96 7.30
C PRO A 94 -7.16 0.50 7.23
N PRO A 95 -7.81 0.94 6.13
CA PRO A 95 -8.15 2.35 5.94
C PRO A 95 -9.43 2.81 6.66
N ILE A 96 -10.18 1.89 7.26
CA ILE A 96 -11.47 2.22 7.90
C ILE A 96 -11.34 2.71 9.34
N TYR A 97 -10.18 2.54 9.96
CA TYR A 97 -9.99 2.89 11.37
C TYR A 97 -9.29 4.22 11.53
N ARG A 98 -9.94 5.15 12.26
CA ARG A 98 -9.39 6.47 12.58
C ARG A 98 -8.04 6.41 13.29
N LEU A 99 -7.88 5.44 14.21
CA LEU A 99 -6.66 5.30 14.99
C LEU A 99 -5.46 4.98 14.10
N ASP A 100 -5.62 4.10 13.14
CA ASP A 100 -4.54 3.71 12.22
C ASP A 100 -4.05 4.90 11.39
N TRP A 101 -4.96 5.77 10.94
CA TRP A 101 -4.61 7.04 10.28
C TRP A 101 -3.86 7.99 11.21
N LYS A 102 -4.29 8.09 12.49
CA LYS A 102 -3.58 8.92 13.49
C LYS A 102 -2.17 8.40 13.75
N ILE A 103 -1.97 7.08 13.81
CA ILE A 103 -0.64 6.47 13.93
C ILE A 103 0.21 6.82 12.71
N THR A 104 -0.34 6.71 11.50
CA THR A 104 0.37 7.10 10.27
C THR A 104 0.78 8.58 10.30
N LEU A 105 -0.11 9.50 10.69
CA LEU A 105 0.24 10.91 10.82
C LEU A 105 1.29 11.15 11.92
N ALA A 106 1.28 10.37 13.01
CA ALA A 106 2.29 10.45 14.05
C ALA A 106 3.70 10.10 13.54
N GLU A 107 3.81 9.19 12.55
CA GLU A 107 5.08 8.89 11.86
C GLU A 107 5.58 10.10 11.04
N TYR A 108 4.69 10.81 10.31
CA TYR A 108 5.07 12.05 9.62
C TYR A 108 5.51 13.16 10.59
N LEU A 109 4.97 13.17 11.79
CA LEU A 109 5.37 14.11 12.84
C LEU A 109 6.65 13.69 13.58
N GLY A 110 7.12 12.45 13.38
CA GLY A 110 8.26 11.89 14.09
C GLY A 110 7.96 11.48 15.53
N LEU A 111 6.69 11.24 15.89
CA LEU A 111 6.26 10.93 17.25
C LEU A 111 6.29 9.43 17.57
N THR A 112 6.23 8.56 16.55
CA THR A 112 6.19 7.10 16.70
C THR A 112 7.31 6.39 15.93
N GLY A 113 8.41 7.08 15.67
CA GLY A 113 9.53 6.63 14.85
C GLY A 113 9.71 7.49 13.59
N ALA A 114 10.81 7.26 12.89
CA ALA A 114 11.07 7.93 11.62
C ALA A 114 10.24 7.31 10.49
N LEU A 115 9.73 8.18 9.61
CA LEU A 115 9.08 7.74 8.39
C LEU A 115 10.13 7.10 7.47
N GLU A 116 9.85 5.91 6.93
CA GLU A 116 10.71 5.19 6.01
C GLU A 116 10.74 5.90 4.65
N THR A 117 11.78 6.70 4.42
CA THR A 117 11.86 7.56 3.23
C THR A 117 12.31 6.81 1.98
N SER A 118 13.05 5.69 2.13
CA SER A 118 13.48 4.84 1.02
C SER A 118 12.32 4.19 0.30
N ASP A 119 11.32 3.72 1.06
CA ASP A 119 10.13 3.03 0.55
C ASP A 119 8.92 3.98 0.39
N TYR A 120 9.16 5.28 0.52
CA TYR A 120 8.10 6.26 0.44
C TYR A 120 7.47 6.29 -0.97
N PRO A 121 6.13 6.35 -1.07
CA PRO A 121 5.43 6.37 -2.35
C PRO A 121 5.88 7.54 -3.24
N GLY A 122 6.44 7.21 -4.39
CA GLY A 122 6.98 8.18 -5.32
C GLY A 122 8.51 8.32 -5.31
N ALA A 123 9.23 7.80 -4.31
CA ALA A 123 10.70 7.88 -4.22
C ALA A 123 11.40 7.38 -5.50
N ASN A 124 10.91 6.26 -6.05
CA ASN A 124 11.47 5.64 -7.25
C ASN A 124 10.90 6.19 -8.57
N LYS A 125 9.71 6.80 -8.55
CA LYS A 125 8.97 7.26 -9.74
C LYS A 125 9.16 8.75 -10.05
N LEU A 126 9.51 9.54 -9.05
CA LEU A 126 9.69 10.99 -9.18
C LEU A 126 11.17 11.34 -9.20
N LYS A 127 11.54 12.44 -9.87
CA LYS A 127 12.94 12.93 -9.92
C LYS A 127 13.48 13.31 -8.55
N LYS A 128 12.62 13.84 -7.67
CA LYS A 128 12.91 14.14 -6.26
C LYS A 128 11.98 13.33 -5.38
N ASN A 129 12.53 12.74 -4.30
CA ASN A 129 11.72 12.05 -3.31
C ASN A 129 10.79 13.05 -2.61
N PRO A 130 9.46 12.84 -2.62
CA PRO A 130 8.51 13.78 -2.05
C PRO A 130 8.39 13.71 -0.53
N ALA A 131 9.00 12.73 0.13
CA ALA A 131 8.84 12.48 1.56
C ALA A 131 9.11 13.71 2.43
N GLU A 132 10.20 14.44 2.17
CA GLU A 132 10.55 15.64 2.94
C GLU A 132 9.51 16.75 2.83
N GLY A 133 9.01 17.01 1.60
CA GLY A 133 7.96 18.01 1.36
C GLY A 133 6.66 17.63 2.05
N ASP A 134 6.27 16.37 1.97
CA ASP A 134 5.05 15.85 2.61
C ASP A 134 5.15 15.92 4.15
N ILE A 135 6.31 15.56 4.70
CA ILE A 135 6.57 15.70 6.15
C ILE A 135 6.44 17.18 6.56
N ALA A 136 7.05 18.09 5.81
CA ALA A 136 7.00 19.51 6.12
C ALA A 136 5.56 20.03 6.06
N ALA A 137 4.80 19.67 5.03
CA ALA A 137 3.40 20.05 4.88
C ALA A 137 2.53 19.54 6.04
N ILE A 138 2.68 18.28 6.43
CA ILE A 138 1.92 17.70 7.56
C ILE A 138 2.29 18.36 8.89
N ARG A 139 3.56 18.73 9.09
CA ARG A 139 4.01 19.42 10.31
C ARG A 139 3.44 20.82 10.45
N GLN A 140 3.18 21.51 9.35
CA GLN A 140 2.57 22.84 9.36
C GLN A 140 1.09 22.83 9.70
N LEU A 141 0.40 21.70 9.56
CA LEU A 141 -1.02 21.58 9.90
C LEU A 141 -1.24 21.74 11.41
N ASN A 142 -2.27 22.46 11.78
CA ASN A 142 -2.77 22.46 13.14
C ASN A 142 -3.55 21.18 13.47
N ARG A 143 -3.91 21.01 14.74
CA ARG A 143 -4.61 19.81 15.19
C ARG A 143 -5.96 19.61 14.48
N ALA A 144 -6.74 20.69 14.32
CA ALA A 144 -8.05 20.62 13.67
C ALA A 144 -7.93 20.16 12.19
N GLN A 145 -6.94 20.67 11.47
CA GLN A 145 -6.66 20.26 10.09
C GLN A 145 -6.26 18.79 9.98
N ARG A 146 -5.41 18.30 10.90
CA ARG A 146 -5.06 16.87 10.95
C ARG A 146 -6.26 15.98 11.29
N ASP A 147 -7.12 16.41 12.20
CA ASP A 147 -8.35 15.67 12.54
C ASP A 147 -9.36 15.68 11.38
N ALA A 148 -9.47 16.78 10.63
CA ALA A 148 -10.28 16.90 9.41
C ALA A 148 -9.77 15.95 8.31
N LEU A 149 -8.42 15.89 8.10
CA LEU A 149 -7.82 14.96 7.16
C LEU A 149 -8.16 13.51 7.52
N VAL A 150 -7.99 13.12 8.79
CA VAL A 150 -8.32 11.75 9.24
C VAL A 150 -9.80 11.45 8.99
N GLN A 151 -10.70 12.41 9.26
CA GLN A 151 -12.13 12.22 9.03
C GLN A 151 -12.43 12.06 7.53
N ALA A 152 -11.85 12.89 6.67
CA ALA A 152 -12.04 12.82 5.22
C ALA A 152 -11.51 11.50 4.64
N LEU A 153 -10.37 11.00 5.15
CA LEU A 153 -9.82 9.70 4.75
C LEU A 153 -10.76 8.56 5.13
N VAL A 154 -11.20 8.49 6.37
CA VAL A 154 -12.15 7.45 6.81
C VAL A 154 -13.46 7.51 6.03
N ASN A 155 -14.01 8.70 5.78
CA ASN A 155 -15.22 8.89 4.97
C ASN A 155 -15.01 8.38 3.54
N GLY A 156 -13.85 8.66 2.93
CA GLY A 156 -13.53 8.24 1.56
C GLY A 156 -13.45 6.73 1.40
N PHE A 157 -13.05 6.00 2.45
CA PHE A 157 -13.00 4.54 2.45
C PHE A 157 -14.25 3.87 3.01
N SER A 158 -15.13 4.62 3.66
CA SER A 158 -16.39 4.07 4.16
C SER A 158 -17.33 3.73 2.98
N PRO A 159 -18.10 2.63 3.08
CA PRO A 159 -19.13 2.36 2.10
C PRO A 159 -20.12 3.54 2.06
N GLN A 160 -20.22 4.22 0.93
CA GLN A 160 -21.30 5.18 0.72
C GLN A 160 -22.61 4.41 0.74
N PRO A 161 -23.57 4.78 1.60
CA PRO A 161 -24.92 4.23 1.47
C PRO A 161 -25.40 4.52 0.05
N ALA A 162 -25.89 3.47 -0.63
CA ALA A 162 -26.48 3.64 -1.96
C ALA A 162 -27.48 4.79 -1.89
N ARG A 163 -27.28 5.84 -2.71
CA ARG A 163 -28.27 6.91 -2.82
C ARG A 163 -29.56 6.27 -3.25
N SER A 164 -30.51 6.15 -2.33
CA SER A 164 -31.86 5.76 -2.68
C SER A 164 -32.36 6.69 -3.78
N PRO A 165 -32.90 6.17 -4.89
CA PRO A 165 -33.54 7.04 -5.88
C PRO A 165 -34.62 7.88 -5.17
N LEU A 166 -34.62 9.18 -5.41
CA LEU A 166 -35.69 10.04 -4.91
C LEU A 166 -37.04 9.49 -5.39
N PRO A 167 -38.02 9.33 -4.51
CA PRO A 167 -39.37 8.97 -4.95
C PRO A 167 -39.88 10.03 -5.94
N LYS A 168 -40.38 9.56 -7.07
CA LYS A 168 -41.03 10.41 -8.09
C LYS A 168 -42.37 10.89 -7.59
#